data_a80557eb8e4dbe928d30b7b758b5de84
#
_entry.id   a80557eb8e4dbe928d30b7b758b5de84
#
_cell.length_a   1.000
_cell.length_b   1.000
_cell.length_c   1.000
_cell.angle_alpha   90.00
_cell.angle_beta   90.00
_cell.angle_gamma   90.00
#
_symmetry.space_group_name_H-M   'P 1'
#
loop_
_entity.id
_entity.type
_entity.pdbx_description
1 polymer ?
#
loop_
_entity_poly.entity_id
_entity_poly.type
_entity_poly.pdbx_seq_one_letter_code
_entity_poly.pdbx_strand_id
1 'polypeptide(L)'
;GGAGMVGSAPDFMRLLETLRLGGAPLLPPALARQMGENQTGTFDLPFWPGRGFGLGFTVLTDPHAAATPESVGTWRMGGTYGHAWFLDPAQELSVVAFTNTALEGMAGPFVTQLCQAVYGAKEMP
;
A
#
# COMPACT_ATOMS: atom_id res chain seq x y z
N GLY A 1 7.95 7.98 -14.55
CA GLY A 1 6.96 7.13 -14.03
C GLY A 1 5.98 7.71 -13.01
N GLY A 2 6.16 8.93 -12.46
CA GLY A 2 5.23 9.47 -11.46
C GLY A 2 3.88 9.94 -12.03
N ALA A 3 3.79 10.12 -13.35
CA ALA A 3 2.57 10.48 -14.06
C ALA A 3 2.65 10.03 -15.52
N GLY A 4 1.50 10.05 -16.22
CA GLY A 4 1.43 9.74 -17.64
C GLY A 4 1.39 8.25 -18.00
N MET A 5 1.26 7.37 -17.03
CA MET A 5 1.00 5.94 -17.29
C MET A 5 -0.50 5.68 -17.39
N VAL A 6 -0.85 4.78 -18.29
CA VAL A 6 -2.21 4.25 -18.47
C VAL A 6 -2.15 2.74 -18.26
N GLY A 7 -3.05 2.23 -17.44
CA GLY A 7 -3.11 0.79 -17.14
C GLY A 7 -4.49 0.38 -16.67
N SER A 8 -4.67 -0.91 -16.49
CA SER A 8 -5.88 -1.49 -15.93
C SER A 8 -5.65 -1.99 -14.50
N ALA A 9 -6.71 -2.06 -13.69
CA ALA A 9 -6.61 -2.64 -12.35
C ALA A 9 -6.13 -4.10 -12.36
N PRO A 10 -6.59 -4.97 -13.28
CA PRO A 10 -6.06 -6.33 -13.41
C PRO A 10 -4.56 -6.40 -13.72
N ASP A 11 -4.04 -5.51 -14.56
CA ASP A 11 -2.60 -5.51 -14.88
C ASP A 11 -1.78 -5.03 -13.68
N PHE A 12 -2.25 -4.02 -12.98
CA PHE A 12 -1.59 -3.55 -11.77
C PHE A 12 -1.66 -4.61 -10.65
N MET A 13 -2.78 -5.31 -10.53
CA MET A 13 -2.90 -6.46 -9.61
C MET A 13 -1.87 -7.55 -9.93
N ARG A 14 -1.63 -7.87 -11.20
CA ARG A 14 -0.59 -8.84 -11.58
C ARG A 14 0.80 -8.41 -11.13
N LEU A 15 1.11 -7.11 -11.22
CA LEU A 15 2.36 -6.57 -10.70
C LEU A 15 2.47 -6.77 -9.19
N LEU A 16 1.44 -6.39 -8.42
CA LEU A 16 1.43 -6.55 -6.97
C LEU A 16 1.57 -8.01 -6.55
N GLU A 17 0.82 -8.91 -7.18
CA GLU A 17 0.91 -10.34 -6.90
C GLU A 17 2.28 -10.92 -7.26
N THR A 18 2.89 -10.48 -8.36
CA THR A 18 4.26 -10.87 -8.71
C THR A 18 5.24 -10.47 -7.61
N LEU A 19 5.14 -9.26 -7.10
CA LEU A 19 5.98 -8.77 -6.01
C LEU A 19 5.71 -9.51 -4.70
N ARG A 20 4.44 -9.74 -4.36
CA ARG A 20 4.02 -10.49 -3.17
C ARG A 20 4.57 -11.91 -3.16
N LEU A 21 4.58 -12.57 -4.32
CA LEU A 21 5.07 -13.93 -4.51
C LEU A 21 6.60 -14.02 -4.67
N GLY A 22 7.33 -12.94 -4.42
CA GLY A 22 8.79 -12.93 -4.40
C GLY A 22 9.46 -12.27 -5.58
N GLY A 23 8.70 -11.64 -6.48
CA GLY A 23 9.21 -10.75 -7.53
C GLY A 23 9.54 -11.41 -8.87
N ALA A 24 9.69 -12.74 -8.95
CA ALA A 24 10.02 -13.40 -10.21
C ALA A 24 8.85 -13.32 -11.22
N PRO A 25 9.10 -13.09 -12.51
CA PRO A 25 10.40 -12.94 -13.19
C PRO A 25 10.94 -11.49 -13.21
N LEU A 26 10.27 -10.53 -12.57
CA LEU A 26 10.62 -9.11 -12.68
C LEU A 26 11.84 -8.75 -11.84
N LEU A 27 11.94 -9.30 -10.63
CA LEU A 27 12.99 -9.00 -9.65
C LEU A 27 13.47 -10.27 -8.95
N PRO A 28 14.76 -10.32 -8.58
CA PRO A 28 15.23 -11.33 -7.62
C PRO A 28 14.50 -11.20 -6.28
N PRO A 29 14.25 -12.30 -5.55
CA PRO A 29 13.51 -12.28 -4.29
C PRO A 29 14.12 -11.34 -3.23
N ALA A 30 15.44 -11.20 -3.20
CA ALA A 30 16.12 -10.28 -2.28
C ALA A 30 15.75 -8.81 -2.55
N LEU A 31 15.64 -8.41 -3.81
CA LEU A 31 15.26 -7.05 -4.17
C LEU A 31 13.76 -6.80 -3.93
N ALA A 32 12.90 -7.79 -4.20
CA ALA A 32 11.48 -7.67 -3.89
C ALA A 32 11.25 -7.48 -2.38
N ARG A 33 11.97 -8.21 -1.52
CA ARG A 33 11.93 -7.99 -0.07
C ARG A 33 12.42 -6.59 0.32
N GLN A 34 13.54 -6.16 -0.26
CA GLN A 34 14.12 -4.84 0.02
C GLN A 34 13.18 -3.70 -0.33
N MET A 35 12.33 -3.86 -1.35
CA MET A 35 11.29 -2.86 -1.68
C MET A 35 10.35 -2.59 -0.50
N GLY A 36 10.00 -3.64 0.25
CA GLY A 36 9.08 -3.56 1.39
C GLY A 36 9.75 -3.25 2.74
N GLU A 37 11.05 -3.03 2.77
CA GLU A 37 11.75 -2.62 3.98
C GLU A 37 11.65 -1.11 4.16
N ASN A 38 11.46 -0.66 5.42
CA ASN A 38 11.47 0.77 5.72
C ASN A 38 12.88 1.35 5.49
N GLN A 39 13.01 2.24 4.52
CA GLN A 39 14.27 2.90 4.14
C GLN A 39 14.46 4.24 4.87
N THR A 40 13.45 4.74 5.57
CA THR A 40 13.48 6.05 6.23
C THR A 40 13.84 5.97 7.72
N GLY A 41 14.06 4.75 8.25
CA GLY A 41 14.42 4.55 9.65
C GLY A 41 13.34 5.09 10.60
N THR A 42 13.73 5.99 11.48
CA THR A 42 12.84 6.65 12.46
C THR A 42 12.30 8.01 11.99
N PHE A 43 12.48 8.36 10.72
CA PHE A 43 11.93 9.59 10.16
C PHE A 43 10.41 9.51 10.13
N ASP A 44 9.75 10.43 10.84
CA ASP A 44 8.31 10.55 10.78
C ASP A 44 7.85 11.09 9.42
N LEU A 45 6.80 10.49 8.89
CA LEU A 45 6.11 10.98 7.71
C LEU A 45 4.86 11.75 8.18
N PRO A 46 4.87 13.09 8.19
CA PRO A 46 3.81 13.90 8.83
C PRO A 46 2.40 13.62 8.32
N PHE A 47 2.29 13.21 7.03
CA PHE A 47 1.00 12.92 6.40
C PHE A 47 0.59 11.44 6.52
N TRP A 48 1.48 10.58 6.99
CA TRP A 48 1.25 9.13 7.11
C TRP A 48 1.81 8.59 8.43
N PRO A 49 1.19 8.94 9.57
CA PRO A 49 1.64 8.46 10.87
C PRO A 49 1.69 6.92 10.89
N GLY A 50 2.66 6.37 11.62
CA GLY A 50 2.86 4.94 11.73
C GLY A 50 3.39 4.26 10.45
N ARG A 51 3.90 5.03 9.49
CA ARG A 51 4.45 4.50 8.24
C ARG A 51 5.86 5.03 8.00
N GLY A 52 6.72 4.15 7.48
CA GLY A 52 7.96 4.51 6.80
C GLY A 52 7.77 4.49 5.29
N PHE A 53 8.86 4.68 4.55
CA PHE A 53 8.86 4.61 3.10
C PHE A 53 9.81 3.50 2.63
N GLY A 54 9.33 2.64 1.75
CA GLY A 54 10.12 1.63 1.06
C GLY A 54 10.66 2.15 -0.27
N LEU A 55 10.85 1.25 -1.23
CA LEU A 55 11.28 1.65 -2.57
C LEU A 55 10.06 1.83 -3.47
N GLY A 56 9.43 3.02 -3.37
CA GLY A 56 8.33 3.45 -4.23
C GLY A 56 6.95 3.54 -3.56
N PHE A 57 6.82 3.18 -2.29
CA PHE A 57 5.55 3.21 -1.54
C PHE A 57 5.79 3.28 -0.03
N THR A 58 4.74 3.60 0.73
CA THR A 58 4.81 3.56 2.20
C THR A 58 4.75 2.14 2.72
N VAL A 59 5.41 1.90 3.84
CA VAL A 59 5.42 0.62 4.57
C VAL A 59 4.89 0.85 5.98
N LEU A 60 3.91 0.08 6.40
CA LEU A 60 3.32 0.19 7.72
C LEU A 60 4.30 -0.32 8.79
N THR A 61 4.63 0.52 9.75
CA THR A 61 5.53 0.21 10.87
C THR A 61 4.79 0.14 12.21
N ASP A 62 3.74 0.95 12.37
CA ASP A 62 2.92 1.01 13.58
C ASP A 62 1.43 1.14 13.22
N PRO A 63 0.67 0.04 13.24
CA PRO A 63 -0.77 0.05 12.93
C PRO A 63 -1.59 0.92 13.88
N HIS A 64 -1.19 1.02 15.15
CA HIS A 64 -1.89 1.83 16.13
C HIS A 64 -1.75 3.33 15.81
N ALA A 65 -0.53 3.80 15.56
CA ALA A 65 -0.29 5.18 15.15
C ALA A 65 -0.95 5.51 13.80
N ALA A 66 -1.04 4.54 12.89
CA ALA A 66 -1.70 4.68 11.60
C ALA A 66 -3.23 4.54 11.67
N ALA A 67 -3.79 4.15 12.81
CA ALA A 67 -5.22 3.88 13.02
C ALA A 67 -5.80 2.96 11.92
N THR A 68 -5.16 1.83 11.65
CA THR A 68 -5.52 0.93 10.55
C THR A 68 -5.54 -0.53 11.00
N PRO A 69 -6.45 -1.38 10.45
CA PRO A 69 -6.46 -2.82 10.71
C PRO A 69 -5.40 -3.61 9.94
N GLU A 70 -4.63 -2.95 9.10
CA GLU A 70 -3.59 -3.58 8.28
C GLU A 70 -2.48 -4.17 9.15
N SER A 71 -1.78 -5.19 8.64
CA SER A 71 -0.62 -5.78 9.32
C SER A 71 0.64 -4.93 9.17
N VAL A 72 1.54 -4.99 10.15
CA VAL A 72 2.90 -4.44 10.01
C VAL A 72 3.55 -4.99 8.74
N GLY A 73 4.21 -4.14 7.99
CA GLY A 73 4.82 -4.50 6.71
C GLY A 73 3.89 -4.34 5.50
N THR A 74 2.65 -3.89 5.69
CA THR A 74 1.76 -3.59 4.55
C THR A 74 2.31 -2.44 3.72
N TRP A 75 2.36 -2.66 2.41
CA TRP A 75 2.73 -1.67 1.41
C TRP A 75 1.48 -0.92 0.95
N ARG A 76 1.58 0.38 0.79
CA ARG A 76 0.46 1.20 0.32
C ARG A 76 0.94 2.40 -0.47
N MET A 77 0.19 2.74 -1.50
CA MET A 77 0.28 4.04 -2.15
C MET A 77 -1.09 4.45 -2.66
N GLY A 78 -1.29 5.75 -2.75
CA GLY A 78 -2.46 6.36 -3.37
C GLY A 78 -2.04 7.39 -4.42
N GLY A 79 -2.98 7.78 -5.25
CA GLY A 79 -2.78 8.78 -6.28
C GLY A 79 -3.69 9.98 -6.10
N THR A 80 -3.22 11.15 -6.52
CA THR A 80 -3.99 12.40 -6.47
C THR A 80 -5.32 12.31 -7.23
N TYR A 81 -5.39 11.47 -8.26
CA TYR A 81 -6.60 11.28 -9.07
C TYR A 81 -7.58 10.25 -8.51
N GLY A 82 -7.34 9.71 -7.30
CA GLY A 82 -8.28 8.88 -6.58
C GLY A 82 -7.90 7.40 -6.44
N HIS A 83 -6.87 6.96 -7.15
CA HIS A 83 -6.45 5.56 -7.08
C HIS A 83 -5.83 5.23 -5.73
N ALA A 84 -6.11 4.02 -5.24
CA ALA A 84 -5.51 3.47 -4.04
C ALA A 84 -5.19 2.00 -4.24
N TRP A 85 -4.13 1.53 -3.60
CA TRP A 85 -3.80 0.13 -3.53
C TRP A 85 -3.03 -0.18 -2.25
N PHE A 86 -3.15 -1.40 -1.79
CA PHE A 86 -2.29 -1.92 -0.73
C PHE A 86 -2.02 -3.41 -0.91
N LEU A 87 -0.91 -3.85 -0.36
CA LEU A 87 -0.46 -5.23 -0.33
C LEU A 87 -0.07 -5.57 1.11
N ASP A 88 -0.77 -6.50 1.72
CA ASP A 88 -0.51 -7.02 3.07
C ASP A 88 0.11 -8.42 2.97
N PRO A 89 1.44 -8.54 3.10
CA PRO A 89 2.11 -9.83 2.96
C PRO A 89 1.71 -10.83 4.05
N ALA A 90 1.40 -10.35 5.26
CA ALA A 90 1.05 -11.21 6.39
C ALA A 90 -0.35 -11.84 6.24
N GLN A 91 -1.25 -11.15 5.54
CA GLN A 91 -2.60 -11.65 5.24
C GLN A 91 -2.69 -12.27 3.84
N GLU A 92 -1.58 -12.32 3.10
CA GLU A 92 -1.54 -12.77 1.69
C GLU A 92 -2.55 -12.04 0.80
N LEU A 93 -2.70 -10.74 1.01
CA LEU A 93 -3.76 -9.92 0.45
C LEU A 93 -3.21 -8.79 -0.41
N SER A 94 -3.76 -8.63 -1.60
CA SER A 94 -3.54 -7.46 -2.46
C SER A 94 -4.86 -6.82 -2.83
N VAL A 95 -4.92 -5.50 -2.78
CA VAL A 95 -6.11 -4.71 -3.11
C VAL A 95 -5.73 -3.59 -4.06
N VAL A 96 -6.50 -3.45 -5.13
CA VAL A 96 -6.39 -2.35 -6.10
C VAL A 96 -7.76 -1.72 -6.29
N ALA A 97 -7.85 -0.41 -6.09
CA ALA A 97 -9.06 0.37 -6.29
C ALA A 97 -8.75 1.58 -7.17
N PHE A 98 -9.15 1.51 -8.43
CA PHE A 98 -9.03 2.62 -9.36
C PHE A 98 -10.32 3.41 -9.39
N THR A 99 -10.25 4.65 -8.91
CA THR A 99 -11.38 5.59 -8.89
C THR A 99 -11.00 6.85 -9.68
N ASN A 100 -11.96 7.75 -9.84
CA ASN A 100 -11.79 9.01 -10.57
C ASN A 100 -12.09 10.24 -9.70
N THR A 101 -12.12 10.08 -8.39
CA THR A 101 -12.39 11.17 -7.45
C THR A 101 -11.08 11.70 -6.89
N ALA A 102 -10.70 12.89 -7.30
CA ALA A 102 -9.44 13.51 -6.88
C ALA A 102 -9.29 13.56 -5.36
N LEU A 103 -8.08 13.29 -4.89
CA LEU A 103 -7.61 13.26 -3.51
C LEU A 103 -8.10 12.07 -2.67
N GLU A 104 -9.15 11.37 -3.04
CA GLU A 104 -9.70 10.24 -2.27
C GLU A 104 -8.68 9.10 -2.07
N GLY A 105 -7.81 8.86 -3.04
CA GLY A 105 -6.77 7.83 -2.95
C GLY A 105 -5.62 8.19 -2.01
N MET A 106 -5.48 9.45 -1.62
CA MET A 106 -4.38 9.93 -0.76
C MET A 106 -4.82 10.25 0.66
N ALA A 107 -5.91 11.01 0.81
CA ALA A 107 -6.29 11.61 2.07
C ALA A 107 -7.80 11.58 2.34
N GLY A 108 -8.61 11.08 1.40
CA GLY A 108 -10.05 10.99 1.55
C GLY A 108 -10.49 9.81 2.43
N PRO A 109 -11.75 9.80 2.86
CA PRO A 109 -12.31 8.72 3.69
C PRO A 109 -12.40 7.38 2.92
N PHE A 110 -12.34 7.41 1.59
CA PHE A 110 -12.46 6.21 0.74
C PHE A 110 -11.45 5.13 1.12
N VAL A 111 -10.17 5.48 1.33
CA VAL A 111 -9.12 4.50 1.66
C VAL A 111 -9.38 3.85 3.02
N THR A 112 -9.83 4.62 4.00
CA THR A 112 -10.19 4.11 5.33
C THR A 112 -11.39 3.16 5.23
N GLN A 113 -12.43 3.55 4.51
CA GLN A 113 -13.62 2.72 4.29
C GLN A 113 -13.28 1.44 3.52
N LEU A 114 -12.42 1.52 2.52
CA LEU A 114 -11.94 0.37 1.76
C LEU A 114 -11.22 -0.63 2.68
N CYS A 115 -10.31 -0.15 3.53
CA CYS A 115 -9.63 -1.00 4.50
C CYS A 115 -10.61 -1.66 5.47
N GLN A 116 -11.54 -0.88 6.03
CA GLN A 116 -12.58 -1.42 6.93
C GLN A 116 -13.44 -2.48 6.25
N ALA A 117 -13.80 -2.28 4.99
CA ALA A 117 -14.58 -3.24 4.22
C ALA A 117 -13.81 -4.55 3.96
N VAL A 118 -12.51 -4.45 3.67
CA VAL A 118 -11.65 -5.60 3.36
C VAL A 118 -11.29 -6.41 4.60
N TYR A 119 -10.91 -5.75 5.69
CA TYR A 119 -10.50 -6.44 6.92
C TYR A 119 -11.67 -6.78 7.84
N GLY A 120 -12.88 -6.36 7.50
CA GLY A 120 -14.05 -6.41 8.37
C GLY A 120 -13.99 -5.36 9.47
N ALA A 121 -15.09 -5.21 10.21
CA ALA A 121 -15.14 -4.31 11.37
C ALA A 121 -14.39 -4.95 12.56
N LYS A 122 -13.10 -5.23 12.39
CA LYS A 122 -12.24 -5.44 13.56
C LYS A 122 -12.18 -4.10 14.28
N GLU A 123 -12.54 -4.07 15.54
CA GLU A 123 -12.32 -2.91 16.40
C GLU A 123 -10.86 -2.48 16.21
N MET A 124 -10.69 -1.23 15.78
CA MET A 124 -9.35 -0.66 15.67
C MET A 124 -8.76 -0.59 17.07
N PRO A 125 -7.49 -0.94 17.23
CA PRO A 125 -6.82 -0.92 18.51
C PRO A 125 -6.76 0.47 19.13
#